data_474cad9882a925a6eb23c605bbf7b990
#
_entry.id   474cad9882a925a6eb23c605bbf7b990
#
_cell.length_a   1.000
_cell.length_b   1.000
_cell.length_c   1.000
_cell.angle_alpha   90.00
_cell.angle_beta   90.00
_cell.angle_gamma   90.00
#
_symmetry.space_group_name_H-M   'P 1'
#
loop_
_entity.id
_entity.type
_entity.pdbx_description
1 polymer ?
#
loop_
_entity_poly.entity_id
_entity_poly.type
_entity_poly.pdbx_seq_one_letter_code
_entity_poly.pdbx_strand_id
1 'polypeptide(L)'
;MALNGIDISSHQKRIDLTAVPCDFVIIKATQGTKYVNPDFRRAYEQAINAGKLVGVYHYASSGGAIAEADHFLDTIGTAVGRAILCLDWEKGDNDNFQNVTYAHKWLDYVRNKTGVTPFIYMSKSVCRDFNWSNVASMYPLWVAQYGNNLPTGYKVFPWTDRGGYGAWKSCTIFQYSSTGRLTGWAGNLDLNKAYLTREEWKRIASTTKNTEAAATTGTYTAETYKVGSYDLCDVKYGDRGEVVRFLQQLLNAEGFPCSADGIFGAKTEKALADYDCSIHNIKCGKGTWERLLR
;
A
#
# COMPACT_ATOMS: atom_id res chain seq x y z
N MET A 1 1.51 2.76 12.78
CA MET A 1 2.87 3.15 12.31
C MET A 1 3.07 2.58 10.90
N ALA A 2 3.77 3.30 10.01
CA ALA A 2 4.14 2.77 8.70
C ALA A 2 5.07 1.56 8.85
N LEU A 3 4.96 0.60 7.94
CA LEU A 3 5.71 -0.65 7.98
C LEU A 3 6.97 -0.54 7.11
N ASN A 4 8.04 -1.19 7.54
CA ASN A 4 9.27 -1.34 6.76
C ASN A 4 9.33 -2.74 6.15
N GLY A 5 9.71 -2.83 4.89
CA GLY A 5 9.78 -4.10 4.20
C GLY A 5 10.83 -4.14 3.11
N ILE A 6 10.92 -5.30 2.52
CA ILE A 6 11.78 -5.58 1.36
C ILE A 6 10.95 -6.20 0.25
N ASP A 7 11.44 -6.10 -0.98
CA ASP A 7 10.98 -7.01 -2.03
C ASP A 7 12.16 -7.82 -2.56
N ILE A 8 11.85 -9.02 -3.03
CA ILE A 8 12.83 -10.03 -3.39
C ILE A 8 12.43 -10.81 -4.64
N SER A 9 13.43 -11.32 -5.32
CA SER A 9 13.29 -12.20 -6.48
C SER A 9 14.28 -13.37 -6.41
N SER A 10 14.57 -14.00 -7.55
CA SER A 10 15.63 -14.99 -7.66
C SER A 10 17.04 -14.44 -7.36
N HIS A 11 17.22 -13.12 -7.37
CA HIS A 11 18.50 -12.48 -7.00
C HIS A 11 18.81 -12.63 -5.52
N GLN A 12 17.79 -12.73 -4.67
CA GLN A 12 17.93 -12.98 -3.23
C GLN A 12 17.65 -14.46 -2.87
N LYS A 13 17.92 -15.38 -3.81
CA LYS A 13 17.71 -16.82 -3.60
C LYS A 13 18.35 -17.30 -2.29
N ARG A 14 17.58 -18.06 -1.51
CA ARG A 14 17.96 -18.58 -0.18
C ARG A 14 18.15 -17.53 0.90
N ILE A 15 17.66 -16.30 0.72
CA ILE A 15 17.63 -15.33 1.82
C ILE A 15 16.90 -15.94 3.04
N ASP A 16 17.48 -15.76 4.22
CA ASP A 16 16.82 -16.17 5.47
C ASP A 16 15.92 -15.03 5.99
N LEU A 17 14.64 -15.15 5.70
CA LEU A 17 13.64 -14.18 6.11
C LEU A 17 13.38 -14.17 7.63
N THR A 18 13.90 -15.13 8.39
CA THR A 18 13.85 -15.09 9.85
C THR A 18 14.93 -14.18 10.42
N ALA A 19 16.07 -14.05 9.74
CA ALA A 19 17.21 -13.24 10.13
C ALA A 19 17.12 -11.78 9.65
N VAL A 20 16.40 -11.51 8.55
CA VAL A 20 16.27 -10.15 8.00
C VAL A 20 15.16 -9.38 8.72
N PRO A 21 15.46 -8.23 9.37
CA PRO A 21 14.46 -7.44 10.07
C PRO A 21 13.56 -6.70 9.07
N CYS A 22 12.34 -7.18 8.88
CA CYS A 22 11.31 -6.51 8.08
C CYS A 22 9.91 -6.85 8.61
N ASP A 23 8.96 -5.92 8.48
CA ASP A 23 7.56 -6.13 8.81
C ASP A 23 6.85 -6.91 7.72
N PHE A 24 7.24 -6.68 6.47
CA PHE A 24 6.68 -7.33 5.29
C PHE A 24 7.75 -7.67 4.25
N VAL A 25 7.42 -8.63 3.38
CA VAL A 25 8.20 -8.97 2.20
C VAL A 25 7.27 -9.16 1.00
N ILE A 26 7.64 -8.58 -0.16
CA ILE A 26 6.95 -8.77 -1.44
C ILE A 26 7.84 -9.65 -2.33
N ILE A 27 7.31 -10.79 -2.78
CA ILE A 27 8.11 -11.87 -3.39
C ILE A 27 7.72 -12.03 -4.86
N LYS A 28 8.68 -11.99 -5.78
CA LYS A 28 8.44 -12.36 -7.18
C LYS A 28 7.91 -13.79 -7.24
N ALA A 29 6.73 -13.97 -7.84
CA ALA A 29 6.18 -15.28 -8.12
C ALA A 29 6.47 -15.71 -9.56
N THR A 30 6.09 -14.86 -10.52
CA THR A 30 6.12 -15.19 -11.94
C THR A 30 6.56 -14.02 -12.81
N GLN A 31 6.85 -14.34 -14.09
CA GLN A 31 7.06 -13.35 -15.16
C GLN A 31 6.55 -13.94 -16.48
N GLY A 32 5.82 -13.16 -17.26
CA GLY A 32 5.23 -13.63 -18.51
C GLY A 32 4.37 -14.87 -18.30
N THR A 33 4.30 -15.75 -19.28
CA THR A 33 3.45 -16.96 -19.24
C THR A 33 4.18 -18.25 -18.86
N LYS A 34 5.50 -18.20 -18.55
CA LYS A 34 6.31 -19.41 -18.37
C LYS A 34 7.23 -19.38 -17.15
N TYR A 35 7.74 -18.20 -16.78
CA TYR A 35 8.73 -18.13 -15.72
C TYR A 35 8.06 -18.18 -14.34
N VAL A 36 8.55 -19.10 -13.52
CA VAL A 36 8.24 -19.16 -12.07
C VAL A 36 9.55 -18.92 -11.32
N ASN A 37 9.54 -18.01 -10.34
CA ASN A 37 10.69 -17.82 -9.48
C ASN A 37 10.99 -19.10 -8.71
N PRO A 38 12.17 -19.73 -8.91
CA PRO A 38 12.49 -21.02 -8.33
C PRO A 38 12.56 -21.02 -6.80
N ASP A 39 12.69 -19.83 -6.18
CA ASP A 39 12.72 -19.68 -4.72
C ASP A 39 11.37 -19.20 -4.13
N PHE A 40 10.35 -19.01 -4.96
CA PHE A 40 9.07 -18.42 -4.55
C PHE A 40 8.42 -19.18 -3.39
N ARG A 41 8.18 -20.47 -3.57
CA ARG A 41 7.47 -21.29 -2.57
C ARG A 41 8.20 -21.30 -1.22
N ARG A 42 9.52 -21.54 -1.25
CA ARG A 42 10.35 -21.54 -0.03
C ARG A 42 10.30 -20.21 0.71
N ALA A 43 10.51 -19.12 -0.03
CA ALA A 43 10.50 -17.77 0.56
C ALA A 43 9.11 -17.40 1.11
N TYR A 44 8.04 -17.73 0.39
CA TYR A 44 6.67 -17.49 0.82
C TYR A 44 6.35 -18.23 2.13
N GLU A 45 6.62 -19.53 2.18
CA GLU A 45 6.37 -20.36 3.37
C GLU A 45 7.21 -19.88 4.57
N GLN A 46 8.48 -19.53 4.35
CA GLN A 46 9.33 -19.01 5.41
C GLN A 46 8.82 -17.67 5.94
N ALA A 47 8.39 -16.76 5.06
CA ALA A 47 7.85 -15.46 5.46
C ALA A 47 6.58 -15.60 6.32
N ILE A 48 5.65 -16.46 5.90
CA ILE A 48 4.42 -16.76 6.66
C ILE A 48 4.76 -17.35 8.03
N ASN A 49 5.66 -18.33 8.09
CA ASN A 49 6.07 -18.98 9.34
C ASN A 49 6.82 -18.04 10.28
N ALA A 50 7.53 -17.05 9.73
CA ALA A 50 8.18 -15.98 10.48
C ALA A 50 7.22 -14.85 10.92
N GLY A 51 5.91 -14.98 10.66
CA GLY A 51 4.90 -13.98 11.04
C GLY A 51 4.98 -12.66 10.27
N LYS A 52 5.68 -12.64 9.13
CA LYS A 52 5.76 -11.46 8.27
C LYS A 52 4.48 -11.27 7.47
N LEU A 53 4.18 -10.02 7.16
CA LEU A 53 3.17 -9.70 6.16
C LEU A 53 3.73 -10.01 4.77
N VAL A 54 2.93 -10.60 3.90
CA VAL A 54 3.41 -11.04 2.59
C VAL A 54 2.68 -10.34 1.45
N GLY A 55 3.43 -9.95 0.44
CA GLY A 55 2.96 -9.62 -0.90
C GLY A 55 3.59 -10.57 -1.92
N VAL A 56 2.94 -10.73 -3.06
CA VAL A 56 3.45 -11.52 -4.18
C VAL A 56 3.27 -10.75 -5.48
N TYR A 57 4.25 -10.81 -6.38
CA TYR A 57 4.17 -10.05 -7.62
C TYR A 57 4.43 -10.86 -8.87
N HIS A 58 3.81 -10.40 -9.95
CA HIS A 58 3.99 -10.83 -11.32
C HIS A 58 4.69 -9.75 -12.13
N TYR A 59 5.77 -10.06 -12.78
CA TYR A 59 6.44 -9.16 -13.73
C TYR A 59 5.78 -9.28 -15.10
N ALA A 60 5.19 -8.19 -15.60
CA ALA A 60 4.54 -8.16 -16.90
C ALA A 60 5.55 -8.36 -18.04
N SER A 61 5.15 -9.06 -19.09
CA SER A 61 5.98 -9.34 -20.27
C SER A 61 5.16 -9.22 -21.56
N SER A 62 5.21 -10.20 -22.44
CA SER A 62 4.60 -10.15 -23.79
C SER A 62 3.56 -11.25 -24.06
N GLY A 63 3.15 -12.00 -23.03
CA GLY A 63 2.37 -13.22 -23.20
C GLY A 63 0.85 -13.05 -23.33
N GLY A 64 0.33 -11.81 -23.23
CA GLY A 64 -1.09 -11.53 -23.16
C GLY A 64 -1.60 -11.42 -21.73
N ALA A 65 -2.32 -10.31 -21.41
CA ALA A 65 -2.70 -9.95 -20.04
C ALA A 65 -3.43 -11.07 -19.27
N ILE A 66 -4.36 -11.75 -19.93
CA ILE A 66 -5.15 -12.82 -19.28
C ILE A 66 -4.29 -14.07 -19.06
N ALA A 67 -3.49 -14.49 -20.06
CA ALA A 67 -2.63 -15.66 -19.94
C ALA A 67 -1.54 -15.47 -18.88
N GLU A 68 -0.99 -14.25 -18.75
CA GLU A 68 -0.05 -13.91 -17.68
C GLU A 68 -0.73 -13.91 -16.31
N ALA A 69 -1.96 -13.39 -16.23
CA ALA A 69 -2.73 -13.43 -14.99
C ALA A 69 -3.07 -14.86 -14.56
N ASP A 70 -3.49 -15.73 -15.49
CA ASP A 70 -3.75 -17.14 -15.19
C ASP A 70 -2.48 -17.83 -14.70
N HIS A 71 -1.34 -17.65 -15.39
CA HIS A 71 -0.05 -18.20 -14.95
C HIS A 71 0.35 -17.73 -13.54
N PHE A 72 0.10 -16.45 -13.23
CA PHE A 72 0.32 -15.91 -11.89
C PHE A 72 -0.58 -16.58 -10.85
N LEU A 73 -1.88 -16.63 -11.10
CA LEU A 73 -2.87 -17.18 -10.16
C LEU A 73 -2.65 -18.67 -9.91
N ASP A 74 -2.35 -19.44 -10.95
CA ASP A 74 -2.03 -20.88 -10.84
C ASP A 74 -0.77 -21.12 -9.98
N THR A 75 0.22 -20.23 -10.11
CA THR A 75 1.48 -20.35 -9.35
C THR A 75 1.30 -19.98 -7.88
N ILE A 76 0.58 -18.91 -7.57
CA ILE A 76 0.48 -18.38 -6.21
C ILE A 76 -0.50 -19.19 -5.34
N GLY A 77 -1.52 -19.81 -5.94
CA GLY A 77 -2.44 -20.75 -5.26
C GLY A 77 -2.98 -20.22 -3.93
N THR A 78 -2.55 -20.84 -2.83
CA THR A 78 -3.02 -20.51 -1.46
C THR A 78 -2.57 -19.15 -0.93
N ALA A 79 -1.76 -18.39 -1.66
CA ALA A 79 -1.40 -17.02 -1.29
C ALA A 79 -2.57 -16.04 -1.54
N VAL A 80 -3.53 -16.40 -2.41
CA VAL A 80 -4.76 -15.63 -2.59
C VAL A 80 -5.54 -15.55 -1.27
N GLY A 81 -5.89 -14.34 -0.87
CA GLY A 81 -6.57 -14.07 0.40
C GLY A 81 -5.65 -14.01 1.63
N ARG A 82 -4.32 -14.16 1.44
CA ARG A 82 -3.30 -14.09 2.50
C ARG A 82 -2.16 -13.12 2.20
N ALA A 83 -1.97 -12.78 0.93
CA ALA A 83 -0.94 -11.88 0.44
C ALA A 83 -1.54 -10.74 -0.38
N ILE A 84 -0.91 -9.57 -0.34
CA ILE A 84 -1.16 -8.53 -1.33
C ILE A 84 -0.69 -9.04 -2.69
N LEU A 85 -1.53 -8.91 -3.71
CA LEU A 85 -1.22 -9.26 -5.09
C LEU A 85 -0.73 -8.03 -5.84
N CYS A 86 0.29 -8.16 -6.70
CA CYS A 86 0.86 -7.01 -7.38
C CYS A 86 1.23 -7.33 -8.84
N LEU A 87 0.94 -6.40 -9.74
CA LEU A 87 1.49 -6.34 -11.09
C LEU A 87 2.72 -5.44 -11.07
N ASP A 88 3.85 -5.98 -11.46
CA ASP A 88 5.10 -5.24 -11.67
C ASP A 88 5.16 -4.78 -13.14
N TRP A 89 5.07 -3.45 -13.32
CA TRP A 89 4.96 -2.80 -14.62
C TRP A 89 6.21 -1.98 -14.94
N GLU A 90 7.17 -2.63 -15.53
CA GLU A 90 8.45 -2.04 -15.92
C GLU A 90 8.73 -2.24 -17.42
N LYS A 91 9.66 -1.45 -17.96
CA LYS A 91 10.03 -1.49 -19.37
C LYS A 91 10.76 -2.79 -19.75
N GLY A 92 11.67 -3.26 -18.95
CA GLY A 92 12.54 -4.45 -19.13
C GLY A 92 12.11 -5.37 -20.28
N ASP A 93 11.70 -6.60 -19.95
CA ASP A 93 11.22 -7.60 -20.93
C ASP A 93 9.71 -7.44 -21.25
N ASN A 94 9.14 -6.26 -21.09
CA ASN A 94 7.73 -5.97 -21.29
C ASN A 94 7.48 -5.25 -22.62
N ASP A 95 7.17 -5.98 -23.67
CA ASP A 95 6.82 -5.43 -24.99
C ASP A 95 5.53 -4.60 -24.97
N ASN A 96 4.70 -4.76 -23.93
CA ASN A 96 3.46 -4.03 -23.74
C ASN A 96 3.60 -2.78 -22.84
N PHE A 97 4.82 -2.39 -22.49
CA PHE A 97 5.08 -1.33 -21.49
C PHE A 97 4.33 -0.01 -21.74
N GLN A 98 4.05 0.34 -22.99
CA GLN A 98 3.27 1.54 -23.31
C GLN A 98 1.75 1.32 -23.33
N ASN A 99 1.30 0.09 -23.16
CA ASN A 99 -0.11 -0.29 -23.28
C ASN A 99 -0.79 -0.36 -21.91
N VAL A 100 -1.22 0.79 -21.39
CA VAL A 100 -1.95 0.89 -20.11
C VAL A 100 -3.19 -0.02 -20.07
N THR A 101 -3.84 -0.25 -21.23
CA THR A 101 -5.00 -1.15 -21.31
C THR A 101 -4.61 -2.60 -21.00
N TYR A 102 -3.39 -3.01 -21.33
CA TYR A 102 -2.89 -4.34 -20.96
C TYR A 102 -2.78 -4.50 -19.45
N ALA A 103 -2.14 -3.53 -18.79
CA ALA A 103 -2.03 -3.52 -17.33
C ALA A 103 -3.42 -3.53 -16.66
N HIS A 104 -4.35 -2.68 -17.15
CA HIS A 104 -5.71 -2.61 -16.63
C HIS A 104 -6.46 -3.94 -16.77
N LYS A 105 -6.37 -4.61 -17.93
CA LYS A 105 -6.97 -5.93 -18.15
C LYS A 105 -6.43 -6.99 -17.19
N TRP A 106 -5.14 -6.99 -16.94
CA TRP A 106 -4.51 -7.92 -15.99
C TRP A 106 -5.05 -7.69 -14.57
N LEU A 107 -5.06 -6.43 -14.12
CA LEU A 107 -5.54 -6.02 -12.81
C LEU A 107 -7.02 -6.37 -12.59
N ASP A 108 -7.87 -6.05 -13.56
CA ASP A 108 -9.31 -6.38 -13.53
C ASP A 108 -9.53 -7.88 -13.47
N TYR A 109 -8.80 -8.64 -14.27
CA TYR A 109 -8.93 -10.09 -14.31
C TYR A 109 -8.56 -10.73 -12.96
N VAL A 110 -7.41 -10.35 -12.39
CA VAL A 110 -6.97 -10.84 -11.07
C VAL A 110 -7.98 -10.47 -9.99
N ARG A 111 -8.45 -9.22 -9.97
CA ARG A 111 -9.47 -8.78 -9.01
C ARG A 111 -10.76 -9.59 -9.14
N ASN A 112 -11.27 -9.78 -10.34
CA ASN A 112 -12.51 -10.50 -10.60
C ASN A 112 -12.41 -11.99 -10.23
N LYS A 113 -11.27 -12.61 -10.47
CA LYS A 113 -11.02 -14.03 -10.14
C LYS A 113 -10.83 -14.29 -8.66
N THR A 114 -10.20 -13.35 -7.96
CA THR A 114 -9.76 -13.58 -6.57
C THR A 114 -10.61 -12.84 -5.53
N GLY A 115 -11.28 -11.76 -5.91
CA GLY A 115 -11.88 -10.83 -4.97
C GLY A 115 -10.86 -9.97 -4.19
N VAL A 116 -9.56 -10.11 -4.47
CA VAL A 116 -8.49 -9.27 -3.90
C VAL A 116 -8.17 -8.14 -4.88
N THR A 117 -8.17 -6.90 -4.43
CA THR A 117 -7.75 -5.77 -5.26
C THR A 117 -6.23 -5.74 -5.38
N PRO A 118 -5.66 -6.01 -6.58
CA PRO A 118 -4.21 -6.01 -6.74
C PRO A 118 -3.63 -4.60 -6.73
N PHE A 119 -2.34 -4.51 -6.41
CA PHE A 119 -1.52 -3.32 -6.57
C PHE A 119 -0.92 -3.27 -7.98
N ILE A 120 -0.51 -2.08 -8.40
CA ILE A 120 0.40 -1.91 -9.52
C ILE A 120 1.70 -1.27 -9.02
N TYR A 121 2.84 -1.87 -9.40
CA TYR A 121 4.16 -1.31 -9.16
C TYR A 121 4.71 -0.69 -10.45
N MET A 122 5.35 0.46 -10.32
CA MET A 122 6.08 1.14 -11.39
C MET A 122 7.01 2.21 -10.82
N SER A 123 7.97 2.65 -11.64
CA SER A 123 8.75 3.83 -11.29
C SER A 123 7.88 5.09 -11.30
N LYS A 124 8.25 6.08 -10.49
CA LYS A 124 7.50 7.35 -10.37
C LYS A 124 7.41 8.14 -11.66
N SER A 125 8.40 8.02 -12.56
CA SER A 125 8.33 8.61 -13.89
C SER A 125 7.19 8.01 -14.71
N VAL A 126 7.03 6.69 -14.68
CA VAL A 126 5.98 5.96 -15.41
C VAL A 126 4.58 6.38 -14.95
N CYS A 127 4.40 6.70 -13.67
CA CYS A 127 3.13 7.26 -13.19
C CYS A 127 2.73 8.56 -13.90
N ARG A 128 3.70 9.33 -14.38
CA ARG A 128 3.51 10.63 -15.03
C ARG A 128 3.54 10.57 -16.55
N ASP A 129 4.24 9.57 -17.11
CA ASP A 129 4.49 9.47 -18.55
C ASP A 129 3.28 8.93 -19.33
N PHE A 130 2.35 8.25 -18.64
CA PHE A 130 1.17 7.63 -19.25
C PHE A 130 -0.13 8.05 -18.56
N ASN A 131 -1.25 7.92 -19.27
CA ASN A 131 -2.58 8.17 -18.70
C ASN A 131 -3.10 6.97 -17.92
N TRP A 132 -2.91 7.01 -16.61
CA TRP A 132 -3.34 5.97 -15.67
C TRP A 132 -4.70 6.23 -15.01
N SER A 133 -5.48 7.22 -15.46
CA SER A 133 -6.70 7.68 -14.74
C SER A 133 -7.67 6.55 -14.41
N ASN A 134 -7.91 5.62 -15.34
CA ASN A 134 -8.81 4.48 -15.12
C ASN A 134 -8.23 3.45 -14.13
N VAL A 135 -6.92 3.27 -14.10
CA VAL A 135 -6.24 2.35 -13.18
C VAL A 135 -6.16 2.96 -11.78
N ALA A 136 -5.75 4.22 -11.69
CA ALA A 136 -5.55 4.91 -10.42
C ALA A 136 -6.83 5.07 -9.58
N SER A 137 -8.00 5.09 -10.22
CA SER A 137 -9.29 5.17 -9.53
C SER A 137 -9.65 3.90 -8.75
N MET A 138 -9.05 2.75 -9.11
CA MET A 138 -9.44 1.44 -8.59
C MET A 138 -8.31 0.66 -7.93
N TYR A 139 -7.05 0.91 -8.35
CA TYR A 139 -5.90 0.10 -7.95
C TYR A 139 -4.87 0.92 -7.19
N PRO A 140 -4.44 0.45 -6.00
CA PRO A 140 -3.42 1.14 -5.20
C PRO A 140 -2.04 1.06 -5.84
N LEU A 141 -1.22 2.07 -5.58
CA LEU A 141 0.10 2.24 -6.15
C LEU A 141 1.20 1.76 -5.18
N TRP A 142 2.08 0.91 -5.69
CA TRP A 142 3.42 0.67 -5.17
C TRP A 142 4.40 1.36 -6.13
N VAL A 143 5.13 2.37 -5.66
CA VAL A 143 5.96 3.20 -6.53
C VAL A 143 7.42 3.13 -6.15
N ALA A 144 8.30 3.14 -7.16
CA ALA A 144 9.74 3.24 -6.97
C ALA A 144 10.27 4.63 -7.34
N GLN A 145 11.09 5.18 -6.46
CA GLN A 145 11.96 6.31 -6.76
C GLN A 145 13.15 6.33 -5.79
N TYR A 146 14.33 6.32 -6.34
CA TYR A 146 15.56 6.33 -5.56
C TYR A 146 16.14 7.75 -5.49
N GLY A 147 16.69 8.13 -4.34
CA GLY A 147 17.42 9.38 -4.17
C GLY A 147 18.83 9.26 -4.76
N ASN A 148 19.81 9.02 -3.92
CA ASN A 148 21.21 8.85 -4.33
C ASN A 148 21.64 7.39 -4.53
N ASN A 149 20.76 6.44 -4.24
CA ASN A 149 20.99 4.99 -4.31
C ASN A 149 22.29 4.50 -3.63
N LEU A 150 22.75 5.20 -2.59
CA LEU A 150 23.86 4.76 -1.75
C LEU A 150 23.39 3.69 -0.76
N PRO A 151 24.29 2.78 -0.32
CA PRO A 151 23.96 1.78 0.68
C PRO A 151 23.33 2.40 1.92
N THR A 152 22.18 1.88 2.35
CA THR A 152 21.40 2.45 3.46
C THR A 152 20.58 1.39 4.19
N GLY A 153 20.26 1.61 5.45
CA GLY A 153 19.22 0.90 6.19
C GLY A 153 17.84 1.55 5.98
N TYR A 154 16.86 1.12 6.79
CA TYR A 154 15.53 1.72 6.75
C TYR A 154 15.53 3.20 7.10
N LYS A 155 14.73 3.97 6.37
CA LYS A 155 14.56 5.41 6.56
C LYS A 155 13.19 5.72 7.13
N VAL A 156 13.17 6.57 8.15
CA VAL A 156 11.90 7.09 8.71
C VAL A 156 11.20 7.98 7.67
N PHE A 157 11.95 8.82 6.99
CA PHE A 157 11.45 9.72 5.93
C PHE A 157 12.27 9.50 4.66
N PRO A 158 11.89 8.53 3.80
CA PRO A 158 12.54 8.35 2.51
C PRO A 158 12.37 9.60 1.64
N TRP A 159 13.44 9.96 0.93
CA TRP A 159 13.37 11.08 -0.01
C TRP A 159 12.48 10.75 -1.22
N THR A 160 11.70 11.72 -1.66
CA THR A 160 11.00 11.72 -2.94
C THR A 160 10.98 13.15 -3.49
N ASP A 161 10.96 13.28 -4.81
CA ASP A 161 10.79 14.61 -5.43
C ASP A 161 9.37 15.17 -5.19
N ARG A 162 9.18 16.46 -5.50
CA ARG A 162 7.91 17.17 -5.34
C ARG A 162 6.89 16.88 -6.46
N GLY A 163 7.30 16.21 -7.55
CA GLY A 163 6.42 15.85 -8.65
C GLY A 163 5.48 14.72 -8.24
N GLY A 164 4.19 14.91 -8.21
CA GLY A 164 3.18 13.93 -7.78
C GLY A 164 3.33 12.51 -8.38
N TYR A 165 2.30 11.72 -8.24
CA TYR A 165 2.23 10.32 -8.71
C TYR A 165 1.28 10.18 -9.91
N GLY A 166 1.32 11.12 -10.86
CA GLY A 166 0.42 11.12 -12.01
C GLY A 166 -1.06 11.16 -11.59
N ALA A 167 -1.83 10.16 -11.99
CA ALA A 167 -3.25 10.06 -11.66
C ALA A 167 -3.53 9.66 -10.19
N TRP A 168 -2.54 9.10 -9.47
CA TRP A 168 -2.70 8.78 -8.05
C TRP A 168 -2.44 10.00 -7.16
N LYS A 169 -3.28 10.20 -6.15
CA LYS A 169 -3.09 11.26 -5.14
C LYS A 169 -1.92 10.96 -4.19
N SER A 170 -1.66 9.67 -3.94
CA SER A 170 -0.59 9.19 -3.05
C SER A 170 -0.20 7.76 -3.43
N CYS A 171 0.97 7.32 -3.01
CA CYS A 171 1.34 5.91 -3.07
C CYS A 171 0.98 5.21 -1.76
N THR A 172 0.69 3.91 -1.83
CA THR A 172 0.44 3.06 -0.67
C THR A 172 1.71 2.40 -0.18
N ILE A 173 2.59 1.99 -1.11
CA ILE A 173 3.92 1.45 -0.82
C ILE A 173 4.94 2.24 -1.63
N PHE A 174 6.08 2.54 -1.01
CA PHE A 174 7.17 3.30 -1.61
C PHE A 174 8.48 2.51 -1.53
N GLN A 175 9.01 2.10 -2.67
CA GLN A 175 10.34 1.52 -2.81
C GLN A 175 11.34 2.67 -3.02
N TYR A 176 12.23 2.89 -2.06
CA TYR A 176 13.09 4.09 -2.04
C TYR A 176 14.57 3.80 -2.20
N SER A 177 14.96 2.54 -2.27
CA SER A 177 16.36 2.12 -2.48
C SER A 177 16.40 0.71 -3.05
N SER A 178 17.35 0.46 -3.95
CA SER A 178 17.74 -0.87 -4.43
C SER A 178 19.13 -1.30 -3.92
N THR A 179 19.69 -0.56 -2.98
CA THR A 179 21.02 -0.81 -2.39
C THR A 179 20.96 -0.91 -0.87
N GLY A 180 19.81 -1.38 -0.35
CA GLY A 180 19.62 -1.58 1.09
C GLY A 180 20.61 -2.54 1.70
N ARG A 181 20.97 -2.27 2.96
CA ARG A 181 21.84 -3.12 3.79
C ARG A 181 21.12 -3.40 5.09
N LEU A 182 20.77 -4.65 5.31
CA LEU A 182 20.11 -5.12 6.53
C LEU A 182 20.88 -6.32 7.07
N THR A 183 20.89 -6.48 8.38
CA THR A 183 21.40 -7.70 9.04
C THR A 183 20.70 -8.93 8.45
N GLY A 184 21.42 -10.03 8.33
CA GLY A 184 20.89 -11.29 7.78
C GLY A 184 21.01 -11.45 6.26
N TRP A 185 21.49 -10.42 5.54
CA TRP A 185 21.77 -10.51 4.10
C TRP A 185 22.99 -9.67 3.71
N ALA A 186 23.94 -10.28 3.02
CA ALA A 186 25.18 -9.61 2.62
C ALA A 186 25.06 -8.76 1.33
N GLY A 187 24.05 -9.02 0.51
CA GLY A 187 23.81 -8.35 -0.77
C GLY A 187 22.96 -7.09 -0.66
N ASN A 188 22.63 -6.54 -1.82
CA ASN A 188 21.65 -5.45 -1.95
C ASN A 188 20.23 -5.96 -1.71
N LEU A 189 19.41 -5.12 -1.08
CA LEU A 189 17.99 -5.32 -0.89
C LEU A 189 17.21 -4.10 -1.37
N ASP A 190 16.08 -4.34 -1.98
CA ASP A 190 15.10 -3.30 -2.26
C ASP A 190 14.36 -2.96 -0.97
N LEU A 191 14.47 -1.69 -0.54
CA LEU A 191 13.86 -1.23 0.70
C LEU A 191 12.57 -0.48 0.44
N ASN A 192 11.55 -0.90 1.15
CA ASN A 192 10.20 -0.39 1.00
C ASN A 192 9.64 0.18 2.30
N LYS A 193 8.75 1.15 2.15
CA LYS A 193 7.90 1.68 3.21
C LYS A 193 6.45 1.55 2.79
N ALA A 194 5.64 0.84 3.57
CA ALA A 194 4.20 0.80 3.38
C ALA A 194 3.53 1.79 4.34
N TYR A 195 2.69 2.65 3.79
CA TYR A 195 1.87 3.61 4.55
C TYR A 195 0.55 2.97 5.01
N LEU A 196 0.69 1.79 5.59
CA LEU A 196 -0.38 0.91 6.07
C LEU A 196 -0.07 0.44 7.49
N THR A 197 -1.09 0.13 8.27
CA THR A 197 -0.97 -0.69 9.47
C THR A 197 -0.96 -2.19 9.10
N ARG A 198 -0.62 -3.06 10.06
CA ARG A 198 -0.67 -4.52 9.86
C ARG A 198 -2.09 -5.01 9.57
N GLU A 199 -3.07 -4.40 10.21
CA GLU A 199 -4.49 -4.70 10.03
C GLU A 199 -4.98 -4.31 8.63
N GLU A 200 -4.60 -3.12 8.16
CA GLU A 200 -4.91 -2.66 6.80
C GLU A 200 -4.26 -3.55 5.74
N TRP A 201 -3.00 -3.96 5.93
CA TRP A 201 -2.34 -4.92 5.04
C TRP A 201 -3.13 -6.23 4.93
N LYS A 202 -3.48 -6.83 6.09
CA LYS A 202 -4.26 -8.08 6.15
C LYS A 202 -5.63 -7.93 5.48
N ARG A 203 -6.31 -6.81 5.71
CA ARG A 203 -7.61 -6.53 5.09
C ARG A 203 -7.50 -6.42 3.56
N ILE A 204 -6.47 -5.74 3.04
CA ILE A 204 -6.24 -5.61 1.60
C ILE A 204 -5.89 -6.98 0.98
N ALA A 205 -5.11 -7.79 1.67
CA ALA A 205 -4.73 -9.13 1.23
C ALA A 205 -5.89 -10.14 1.25
N SER A 206 -6.97 -9.87 2.01
CA SER A 206 -8.11 -10.78 2.12
C SER A 206 -9.04 -10.69 0.92
N THR A 207 -9.78 -11.78 0.65
CA THR A 207 -10.83 -11.78 -0.37
C THR A 207 -12.06 -10.99 0.09
N THR A 208 -12.83 -10.40 -0.84
CA THR A 208 -14.08 -9.67 -0.52
C THR A 208 -15.08 -10.52 0.25
N LYS A 209 -15.10 -11.85 0.03
CA LYS A 209 -15.95 -12.78 0.81
C LYS A 209 -15.57 -12.86 2.29
N ASN A 210 -14.28 -12.67 2.61
CA ASN A 210 -13.80 -12.60 3.99
C ASN A 210 -13.99 -11.21 4.61
N THR A 211 -14.10 -10.15 3.78
CA THR A 211 -14.37 -8.79 4.27
C THR A 211 -15.83 -8.59 4.65
N GLU A 212 -16.78 -9.28 4.01
CA GLU A 212 -18.19 -9.27 4.47
C GLU A 212 -18.35 -9.98 5.81
N ALA A 213 -17.62 -11.07 6.06
CA ALA A 213 -17.60 -11.73 7.37
C ALA A 213 -16.81 -10.94 8.44
N ALA A 214 -15.81 -10.14 8.03
CA ALA A 214 -15.06 -9.27 8.94
C ALA A 214 -15.68 -7.88 9.10
N ALA A 215 -16.49 -7.43 8.14
CA ALA A 215 -17.26 -6.18 8.24
C ALA A 215 -18.43 -6.28 9.21
N THR A 216 -18.81 -7.49 9.64
CA THR A 216 -19.86 -7.71 10.64
C THR A 216 -19.37 -7.69 12.10
N THR A 217 -18.07 -7.46 12.35
CA THR A 217 -17.54 -7.38 13.73
C THR A 217 -16.53 -6.26 13.96
N GLY A 218 -16.63 -5.21 13.20
CA GLY A 218 -15.93 -3.95 13.42
C GLY A 218 -16.91 -2.80 13.43
N THR A 219 -18.03 -2.94 14.13
CA THR A 219 -18.78 -1.77 14.58
C THR A 219 -17.84 -1.04 15.52
N TYR A 220 -17.21 0.03 15.04
CA TYR A 220 -16.81 1.11 15.93
C TYR A 220 -18.08 1.57 16.60
N THR A 221 -18.36 1.04 17.77
CA THR A 221 -19.24 1.69 18.75
C THR A 221 -18.44 2.81 19.42
N ALA A 222 -17.91 3.73 18.62
CA ALA A 222 -17.66 5.05 19.12
C ALA A 222 -19.03 5.59 19.48
N GLU A 223 -19.26 5.81 20.76
CA GLU A 223 -20.49 6.45 21.20
C GLU A 223 -20.65 7.74 20.40
N THR A 224 -21.70 7.75 19.56
CA THR A 224 -22.04 8.95 18.80
C THR A 224 -22.70 9.93 19.74
N TYR A 225 -22.35 11.19 19.62
CA TYR A 225 -22.96 12.27 20.37
C TYR A 225 -23.38 13.40 19.45
N LYS A 226 -24.41 14.15 19.86
CA LYS A 226 -24.86 15.30 19.09
C LYS A 226 -24.00 16.53 19.38
N VAL A 227 -23.58 17.20 18.26
CA VAL A 227 -23.01 18.54 18.28
C VAL A 227 -23.83 19.37 17.28
N GLY A 228 -24.70 20.25 17.77
CA GLY A 228 -25.69 20.92 16.95
C GLY A 228 -26.63 19.90 16.27
N SER A 229 -26.76 19.97 14.96
CA SER A 229 -27.53 19.04 14.13
C SER A 229 -26.77 17.78 13.70
N TYR A 230 -25.50 17.65 14.04
CA TYR A 230 -24.62 16.57 13.56
C TYR A 230 -24.52 15.44 14.58
N ASP A 231 -24.59 14.20 14.10
CA ASP A 231 -24.22 13.00 14.85
C ASP A 231 -22.73 12.71 14.60
N LEU A 232 -21.88 12.92 15.59
CA LEU A 232 -20.43 12.85 15.53
C LEU A 232 -19.88 11.85 16.54
N CYS A 233 -18.65 11.40 16.33
CA CYS A 233 -17.91 10.55 17.25
C CYS A 233 -16.48 11.07 17.41
N ASP A 234 -15.76 10.56 18.40
CA ASP A 234 -14.34 10.82 18.52
C ASP A 234 -13.60 10.26 17.31
N VAL A 235 -12.70 11.04 16.72
CA VAL A 235 -11.80 10.58 15.64
C VAL A 235 -10.36 10.89 16.00
N LYS A 236 -9.45 9.96 15.64
CA LYS A 236 -8.03 9.98 15.97
C LYS A 236 -7.19 9.41 14.84
N TYR A 237 -5.88 9.49 14.97
CA TYR A 237 -4.94 8.92 14.02
C TYR A 237 -5.28 7.46 13.68
N GLY A 238 -5.34 7.17 12.38
CA GLY A 238 -5.71 5.87 11.82
C GLY A 238 -7.18 5.75 11.44
N ASP A 239 -8.07 6.58 11.96
CA ASP A 239 -9.50 6.54 11.63
C ASP A 239 -9.76 7.00 10.20
N ARG A 240 -10.87 6.50 9.62
CA ARG A 240 -11.25 6.75 8.22
C ARG A 240 -12.76 6.95 8.11
N GLY A 241 -13.17 7.64 7.06
CA GLY A 241 -14.58 7.82 6.70
C GLY A 241 -15.03 9.25 6.64
N GLU A 242 -16.34 9.44 6.49
CA GLU A 242 -16.94 10.76 6.26
C GLU A 242 -16.79 11.71 7.45
N VAL A 243 -16.79 11.19 8.69
CA VAL A 243 -16.57 12.01 9.89
C VAL A 243 -15.15 12.59 9.91
N VAL A 244 -14.15 11.79 9.49
CA VAL A 244 -12.77 12.27 9.33
C VAL A 244 -12.67 13.30 8.21
N ARG A 245 -13.32 13.07 7.07
CA ARG A 245 -13.36 14.03 5.95
C ARG A 245 -14.01 15.34 6.38
N PHE A 246 -15.08 15.27 7.15
CA PHE A 246 -15.74 16.44 7.68
C PHE A 246 -14.82 17.24 8.61
N LEU A 247 -14.07 16.56 9.51
CA LEU A 247 -13.05 17.21 10.34
C LEU A 247 -12.01 17.94 9.46
N GLN A 248 -11.49 17.29 8.43
CA GLN A 248 -10.49 17.86 7.54
C GLN A 248 -11.02 19.10 6.80
N GLN A 249 -12.27 19.08 6.37
CA GLN A 249 -12.93 20.23 5.75
C GLN A 249 -13.06 21.41 6.71
N LEU A 250 -13.43 21.16 7.95
CA LEU A 250 -13.53 22.20 8.98
C LEU A 250 -12.15 22.77 9.33
N LEU A 251 -11.13 21.93 9.51
CA LEU A 251 -9.75 22.38 9.74
C LEU A 251 -9.23 23.26 8.60
N ASN A 252 -9.52 22.87 7.34
CA ASN A 252 -9.17 23.68 6.17
C ASN A 252 -9.92 25.04 6.18
N ALA A 253 -11.17 25.07 6.58
CA ALA A 253 -11.97 26.30 6.69
C ALA A 253 -11.42 27.25 7.79
N GLU A 254 -10.90 26.68 8.87
CA GLU A 254 -10.25 27.40 9.97
C GLU A 254 -8.79 27.82 9.66
N GLY A 255 -8.27 27.51 8.46
CA GLY A 255 -6.90 27.90 8.04
C GLY A 255 -5.80 26.91 8.43
N PHE A 256 -6.16 25.68 8.85
CA PHE A 256 -5.22 24.61 9.18
C PHE A 256 -5.22 23.53 8.06
N PRO A 257 -4.41 23.71 7.00
CA PRO A 257 -4.56 22.93 5.77
C PRO A 257 -4.17 21.46 5.92
N CYS A 258 -5.08 20.56 5.52
CA CYS A 258 -4.83 19.13 5.34
C CYS A 258 -5.66 18.58 4.17
N SER A 259 -5.28 17.39 3.67
CA SER A 259 -6.05 16.73 2.59
C SER A 259 -7.40 16.26 3.14
N ALA A 260 -8.51 16.67 2.52
CA ALA A 260 -9.85 16.19 2.88
C ALA A 260 -10.15 14.84 2.20
N ASP A 261 -9.34 13.83 2.51
CA ASP A 261 -9.37 12.49 1.91
C ASP A 261 -10.12 11.45 2.76
N GLY A 262 -10.60 11.87 3.94
CA GLY A 262 -11.27 10.98 4.89
C GLY A 262 -10.34 10.03 5.64
N ILE A 263 -9.03 10.31 5.65
CA ILE A 263 -8.01 9.52 6.35
C ILE A 263 -7.35 10.39 7.42
N PHE A 264 -7.52 10.06 8.70
CA PHE A 264 -6.84 10.75 9.78
C PHE A 264 -5.37 10.28 9.85
N GLY A 265 -4.55 10.84 8.98
CA GLY A 265 -3.11 10.62 8.93
C GLY A 265 -2.32 11.74 9.57
N ALA A 266 -0.98 11.70 9.44
CA ALA A 266 -0.06 12.67 10.06
C ALA A 266 -0.35 14.15 9.69
N LYS A 267 -0.88 14.42 8.50
CA LYS A 267 -1.26 15.79 8.10
C LYS A 267 -2.52 16.27 8.85
N THR A 268 -3.51 15.40 9.00
CA THR A 268 -4.73 15.69 9.76
C THR A 268 -4.40 15.85 11.25
N GLU A 269 -3.55 14.99 11.77
CA GLU A 269 -3.05 15.06 13.14
C GLU A 269 -2.32 16.37 13.40
N LYS A 270 -1.41 16.77 12.50
CA LYS A 270 -0.71 18.04 12.60
C LYS A 270 -1.66 19.23 12.53
N ALA A 271 -2.58 19.23 11.57
CA ALA A 271 -3.56 20.31 11.40
C ALA A 271 -4.45 20.46 12.66
N LEU A 272 -4.86 19.32 13.24
CA LEU A 272 -5.66 19.32 14.47
C LEU A 272 -4.83 19.80 15.69
N ALA A 273 -3.57 19.41 15.79
CA ALA A 273 -2.67 19.87 16.84
C ALA A 273 -2.36 21.38 16.71
N ASP A 274 -2.20 21.87 15.50
CA ASP A 274 -1.99 23.29 15.22
C ASP A 274 -3.26 24.12 15.54
N TYR A 275 -4.46 23.56 15.28
CA TYR A 275 -5.75 24.16 15.64
C TYR A 275 -5.98 24.19 17.14
N ASP A 276 -5.67 23.12 17.84
CA ASP A 276 -5.94 22.96 19.27
C ASP A 276 -4.69 22.50 20.02
N CYS A 277 -3.79 23.45 20.31
CA CYS A 277 -2.51 23.22 20.97
C CYS A 277 -2.65 22.73 22.45
N SER A 278 -3.87 22.62 23.00
CA SER A 278 -4.13 22.09 24.34
C SER A 278 -4.30 20.55 24.37
N ILE A 279 -4.32 19.89 23.21
CA ILE A 279 -4.60 18.45 23.10
C ILE A 279 -3.33 17.64 23.34
N HIS A 280 -3.25 16.92 24.47
CA HIS A 280 -2.12 16.04 24.80
C HIS A 280 -2.21 14.64 24.15
N ASN A 281 -3.41 14.19 23.81
CA ASN A 281 -3.68 12.98 23.01
C ASN A 281 -4.48 13.41 21.78
N ILE A 282 -3.81 13.50 20.63
CA ILE A 282 -4.38 14.14 19.44
C ILE A 282 -5.56 13.32 18.91
N LYS A 283 -6.75 13.68 19.39
CA LYS A 283 -8.04 13.19 18.90
C LYS A 283 -9.03 14.33 18.82
N CYS A 284 -9.89 14.33 17.82
CA CYS A 284 -11.02 15.23 17.78
C CYS A 284 -12.18 14.62 18.58
N GLY A 285 -12.35 15.07 19.80
CA GLY A 285 -13.46 14.69 20.66
C GLY A 285 -14.55 15.76 20.70
N LYS A 286 -15.60 15.52 21.50
CA LYS A 286 -16.79 16.37 21.56
C LYS A 286 -16.47 17.86 21.74
N GLY A 287 -15.59 18.21 22.66
CA GLY A 287 -15.23 19.62 22.92
C GLY A 287 -14.49 20.27 21.71
N THR A 288 -13.71 19.50 20.92
CA THR A 288 -13.08 20.00 19.71
C THR A 288 -14.10 20.22 18.60
N TRP A 289 -15.06 19.28 18.44
CA TRP A 289 -16.17 19.46 17.51
C TRP A 289 -17.03 20.69 17.83
N GLU A 290 -17.34 20.91 19.10
CA GLU A 290 -18.11 22.08 19.57
C GLU A 290 -17.40 23.41 19.25
N ARG A 291 -16.06 23.43 19.20
CA ARG A 291 -15.30 24.63 18.80
C ARG A 291 -15.25 24.80 17.29
N LEU A 292 -15.05 23.72 16.53
CA LEU A 292 -15.00 23.76 15.06
C LEU A 292 -16.35 24.08 14.39
N LEU A 293 -17.45 23.91 15.09
CA LEU A 293 -18.82 24.11 14.58
C LEU A 293 -19.49 25.40 15.12
N ARG A 294 -18.75 26.26 15.78
CA ARG A 294 -19.19 27.61 16.21
C ARG A 294 -18.98 28.64 15.13
#